data_85dc3b4fe464e88e388a0d6e62c3de2d
#
_entry.id   85dc3b4fe464e88e388a0d6e62c3de2d
#
_cell.length_a   1.000
_cell.length_b   1.000
_cell.length_c   1.000
_cell.angle_alpha   90.00
_cell.angle_beta   90.00
_cell.angle_gamma   90.00
#
_symmetry.space_group_name_H-M   'P 1'
#
loop_
_entity.id
_entity.type
_entity.pdbx_description
1 polymer ?
#
loop_
_entity_poly.entity_id
_entity_poly.type
_entity_poly.pdbx_seq_one_letter_code
_entity_poly.pdbx_strand_id
1 'polypeptide(L)'
;GTGSMSMLREMPPDLPDRLEAGTQNIPGIAGLLEGIRFVRRMGPDVILRQESELIHLLAKELHALPELRVFSAQQEGCQSGVLSFLSRSMDCEQLADRLSERGIAVRAGLHCAPLAHDSAGTLPMGTVRVSVSAFNTERDIVLLLDALRAIQRGF
;
A
#
# COMPACT_ATOMS: atom_id res chain seq x y z
N GLY A 1 -17.83 -9.03 28.05
CA GLY A 1 -19.18 -9.67 28.01
C GLY A 1 -19.97 -9.26 26.78
N THR A 2 -20.90 -10.09 26.37
CA THR A 2 -21.77 -9.87 25.20
C THR A 2 -22.98 -8.97 25.51
N GLY A 3 -23.26 -8.67 26.78
CA GLY A 3 -24.49 -8.01 27.20
C GLY A 3 -25.72 -8.93 27.30
N SER A 4 -25.70 -10.11 26.71
CA SER A 4 -26.78 -11.10 26.75
C SER A 4 -26.72 -11.99 27.99
N MET A 5 -25.50 -12.30 28.47
CA MET A 5 -25.28 -13.16 29.65
C MET A 5 -24.25 -12.54 30.61
N SER A 6 -24.59 -11.39 31.19
CA SER A 6 -23.67 -10.57 32.01
C SER A 6 -23.21 -11.26 33.31
N MET A 7 -23.88 -12.32 33.76
CA MET A 7 -23.51 -13.09 34.97
C MET A 7 -22.41 -14.11 34.71
N LEU A 8 -22.13 -14.46 33.45
CA LEU A 8 -21.08 -15.41 33.12
C LEU A 8 -19.71 -14.73 33.20
N ARG A 9 -18.73 -15.43 33.77
CA ARG A 9 -17.31 -14.99 33.76
C ARG A 9 -16.63 -15.27 32.45
N GLU A 10 -17.10 -16.26 31.68
CA GLU A 10 -16.61 -16.69 30.40
C GLU A 10 -17.61 -16.32 29.28
N MET A 11 -17.15 -16.34 28.05
CA MET A 11 -18.02 -16.13 26.89
C MET A 11 -19.03 -17.27 26.76
N PRO A 12 -20.29 -16.99 26.41
CA PRO A 12 -21.29 -18.04 26.20
C PRO A 12 -20.86 -19.03 25.13
N PRO A 13 -21.31 -20.30 25.17
CA PRO A 13 -20.93 -21.31 24.22
C PRO A 13 -21.57 -21.12 22.82
N ASP A 14 -22.68 -20.38 22.76
CA ASP A 14 -23.52 -20.28 21.58
C ASP A 14 -23.01 -19.20 20.59
N LEU A 15 -23.16 -19.48 19.31
CA LEU A 15 -22.90 -18.50 18.23
C LEU A 15 -24.19 -17.66 18.03
N PRO A 16 -24.04 -16.37 17.70
CA PRO A 16 -22.75 -15.62 17.44
C PRO A 16 -22.08 -15.10 18.71
N ASP A 17 -22.74 -15.10 19.86
CA ASP A 17 -22.33 -14.45 21.12
C ASP A 17 -20.91 -14.86 21.56
N ARG A 18 -20.53 -16.12 21.32
CA ARG A 18 -19.19 -16.63 21.62
C ARG A 18 -18.07 -15.86 20.93
N LEU A 19 -18.29 -15.37 19.72
CA LEU A 19 -17.28 -14.69 18.90
C LEU A 19 -17.45 -13.16 18.88
N GLU A 20 -18.55 -12.66 19.42
CA GLU A 20 -18.88 -11.23 19.40
C GLU A 20 -18.83 -10.65 20.81
N ALA A 21 -17.73 -9.98 21.15
CA ALA A 21 -17.53 -9.38 22.45
C ALA A 21 -17.95 -7.90 22.46
N GLY A 22 -18.92 -7.56 23.32
CA GLY A 22 -19.38 -6.18 23.54
C GLY A 22 -20.30 -5.64 22.43
N THR A 23 -20.42 -4.32 22.37
CA THR A 23 -21.28 -3.64 21.40
C THR A 23 -20.67 -3.68 20.01
N GLN A 24 -21.45 -4.08 19.01
CA GLN A 24 -21.04 -4.14 17.62
C GLN A 24 -20.63 -2.77 17.09
N ASN A 25 -19.59 -2.73 16.27
CA ASN A 25 -19.15 -1.50 15.59
C ASN A 25 -20.05 -1.18 14.39
N ILE A 26 -21.28 -0.74 14.65
CA ILE A 26 -22.27 -0.43 13.62
C ILE A 26 -21.77 0.63 12.60
N PRO A 27 -21.12 1.74 13.02
CA PRO A 27 -20.55 2.68 12.07
C PRO A 27 -19.50 2.04 11.14
N GLY A 28 -18.63 1.19 11.67
CA GLY A 28 -17.63 0.46 10.87
C GLY A 28 -18.28 -0.52 9.90
N ILE A 29 -19.33 -1.24 10.31
CA ILE A 29 -20.10 -2.15 9.44
C ILE A 29 -20.79 -1.39 8.33
N ALA A 30 -21.38 -0.24 8.62
CA ALA A 30 -22.00 0.62 7.62
C ALA A 30 -20.97 1.14 6.60
N GLY A 31 -19.78 1.58 7.08
CA GLY A 31 -18.69 1.99 6.22
C GLY A 31 -18.17 0.86 5.32
N LEU A 32 -18.02 -0.36 5.87
CA LEU A 32 -17.65 -1.53 5.09
C LEU A 32 -18.68 -1.85 4.00
N LEU A 33 -19.98 -1.75 4.31
CA LEU A 33 -21.05 -1.96 3.32
C LEU A 33 -20.91 -1.00 2.14
N GLU A 34 -20.65 0.28 2.38
CA GLU A 34 -20.45 1.26 1.31
C GLU A 34 -19.16 1.00 0.52
N GLY A 35 -18.09 0.59 1.19
CA GLY A 35 -16.85 0.15 0.50
C GLY A 35 -17.10 -1.04 -0.43
N ILE A 36 -17.84 -2.06 0.01
CA ILE A 36 -18.22 -3.21 -0.83
C ILE A 36 -19.09 -2.76 -2.00
N ARG A 37 -20.05 -1.87 -1.77
CA ARG A 37 -20.90 -1.31 -2.84
C ARG A 37 -20.10 -0.54 -3.87
N PHE A 38 -19.11 0.24 -3.44
CA PHE A 38 -18.18 0.95 -4.32
C PHE A 38 -17.40 -0.03 -5.21
N VAL A 39 -16.73 -1.03 -4.63
CA VAL A 39 -15.96 -2.03 -5.38
C VAL A 39 -16.83 -2.79 -6.36
N ARG A 40 -18.04 -3.21 -5.95
CA ARG A 40 -19.00 -3.90 -6.84
C ARG A 40 -19.47 -3.02 -8.01
N ARG A 41 -19.69 -1.73 -7.77
CA ARG A 41 -20.12 -0.77 -8.80
C ARG A 41 -19.02 -0.46 -9.80
N MET A 42 -17.79 -0.27 -9.33
CA MET A 42 -16.62 -0.05 -10.18
C MET A 42 -16.23 -1.31 -10.98
N GLY A 43 -16.28 -2.46 -10.33
CA GLY A 43 -15.79 -3.73 -10.83
C GLY A 43 -14.32 -3.98 -10.47
N PRO A 44 -13.99 -5.12 -9.83
CA PRO A 44 -12.61 -5.43 -9.46
C PRO A 44 -11.63 -5.42 -10.65
N ASP A 45 -12.06 -5.91 -11.80
CA ASP A 45 -11.22 -5.95 -13.01
C ASP A 45 -10.90 -4.55 -13.56
N VAL A 46 -11.84 -3.60 -13.41
CA VAL A 46 -11.62 -2.20 -13.82
C VAL A 46 -10.62 -1.55 -12.87
N ILE A 47 -10.77 -1.77 -11.57
CA ILE A 47 -9.84 -1.27 -10.55
C ILE A 47 -8.44 -1.83 -10.82
N LEU A 48 -8.30 -3.15 -10.98
CA LEU A 48 -7.02 -3.80 -11.26
C LEU A 48 -6.35 -3.24 -12.52
N ARG A 49 -7.11 -3.03 -13.58
CA ARG A 49 -6.60 -2.45 -14.83
C ARG A 49 -6.04 -1.05 -14.61
N GLN A 50 -6.81 -0.17 -13.98
CA GLN A 50 -6.38 1.19 -13.67
C GLN A 50 -5.11 1.20 -12.81
N GLU A 51 -5.06 0.41 -11.74
CA GLU A 51 -3.88 0.29 -10.88
C GLU A 51 -2.67 -0.22 -11.66
N SER A 52 -2.85 -1.22 -12.51
CA SER A 52 -1.78 -1.79 -13.33
C SER A 52 -1.24 -0.77 -14.35
N GLU A 53 -2.09 0.01 -15.00
CA GLU A 53 -1.69 1.06 -15.93
C GLU A 53 -0.84 2.13 -15.22
N LEU A 54 -1.26 2.59 -14.04
CA LEU A 54 -0.51 3.55 -13.24
C LEU A 54 0.85 3.01 -12.79
N ILE A 55 0.90 1.76 -12.35
CA ILE A 55 2.16 1.13 -11.91
C ILE A 55 3.10 0.87 -13.10
N HIS A 56 2.59 0.46 -14.25
CA HIS A 56 3.42 0.31 -15.44
C HIS A 56 4.03 1.64 -15.90
N LEU A 57 3.23 2.72 -15.89
CA LEU A 57 3.73 4.06 -16.17
C LEU A 57 4.83 4.44 -15.18
N LEU A 58 4.60 4.28 -13.88
CA LEU A 58 5.58 4.57 -12.84
C LEU A 58 6.86 3.72 -13.01
N ALA A 59 6.73 2.41 -13.19
CA ALA A 59 7.86 1.51 -13.34
C ALA A 59 8.73 1.90 -14.54
N LYS A 60 8.13 2.19 -15.69
CA LYS A 60 8.82 2.65 -16.90
C LYS A 60 9.66 3.90 -16.63
N GLU A 61 9.06 4.91 -16.00
CA GLU A 61 9.74 6.17 -15.69
C GLU A 61 10.85 6.00 -14.64
N LEU A 62 10.61 5.17 -13.60
CA LEU A 62 11.63 4.91 -12.58
C LEU A 62 12.82 4.11 -13.13
N HIS A 63 12.59 3.16 -14.04
CA HIS A 63 13.69 2.45 -14.70
C HIS A 63 14.59 3.37 -15.55
N ALA A 64 14.07 4.50 -16.03
CA ALA A 64 14.86 5.50 -16.73
C ALA A 64 15.73 6.36 -15.80
N LEU A 65 15.59 6.26 -14.48
CA LEU A 65 16.38 6.97 -13.48
C LEU A 65 17.53 6.06 -12.99
N PRO A 66 18.80 6.29 -13.38
CA PRO A 66 19.90 5.38 -13.09
C PRO A 66 20.23 5.25 -11.59
N GLU A 67 19.84 6.25 -10.79
CA GLU A 67 20.01 6.28 -9.35
C GLU A 67 19.03 5.38 -8.60
N LEU A 68 18.04 4.81 -9.28
CA LEU A 68 17.03 3.95 -8.67
C LEU A 68 17.20 2.50 -9.11
N ARG A 69 16.99 1.58 -8.17
CA ARG A 69 16.78 0.16 -8.43
C ARG A 69 15.32 -0.17 -8.22
N VAL A 70 14.61 -0.58 -9.25
CA VAL A 70 13.17 -0.82 -9.25
C VAL A 70 12.88 -2.32 -9.20
N PHE A 71 11.90 -2.71 -8.39
CA PHE A 71 11.45 -4.09 -8.24
C PHE A 71 10.04 -4.22 -8.85
N SER A 72 9.98 -4.50 -10.13
CA SER A 72 8.75 -4.77 -10.88
C SER A 72 8.63 -6.22 -11.28
N ALA A 73 7.40 -6.71 -11.44
CA ALA A 73 7.16 -8.06 -11.93
C ALA A 73 7.68 -8.19 -13.38
N GLN A 74 8.32 -9.32 -13.66
CA GLN A 74 8.87 -9.63 -14.99
C GLN A 74 7.80 -10.21 -15.92
N GLN A 75 6.77 -10.83 -15.34
CA GLN A 75 5.72 -11.52 -16.08
C GLN A 75 4.48 -10.62 -16.17
N GLU A 76 3.92 -10.54 -17.38
CA GLU A 76 2.66 -9.83 -17.62
C GLU A 76 1.53 -10.40 -16.76
N GLY A 77 0.69 -9.52 -16.21
CA GLY A 77 -0.41 -9.89 -15.31
C GLY A 77 0.00 -10.22 -13.87
N CYS A 78 1.29 -10.24 -13.55
CA CYS A 78 1.78 -10.48 -12.17
C CYS A 78 2.05 -9.20 -11.37
N GLN A 79 1.89 -8.03 -11.98
CA GLN A 79 2.06 -6.73 -11.30
C GLN A 79 0.74 -6.28 -10.69
N SER A 80 0.74 -6.02 -9.39
CA SER A 80 -0.37 -5.39 -8.66
C SER A 80 -0.20 -3.87 -8.61
N GLY A 81 -1.13 -3.18 -7.95
CA GLY A 81 -1.06 -1.73 -7.66
C GLY A 81 0.06 -1.30 -6.70
N VAL A 82 1.12 -2.09 -6.59
CA VAL A 82 2.25 -1.85 -5.66
C VAL A 82 3.57 -1.93 -6.40
N LEU A 83 4.47 -0.96 -6.17
CA LEU A 83 5.82 -0.95 -6.71
C LEU A 83 6.83 -0.58 -5.61
N SER A 84 7.94 -1.30 -5.56
CA SER A 84 9.04 -1.00 -4.63
C SER A 84 10.29 -0.57 -5.38
N PHE A 85 11.06 0.35 -4.78
CA PHE A 85 12.34 0.78 -5.33
C PHE A 85 13.30 1.22 -4.24
N LEU A 86 14.58 1.32 -4.59
CA LEU A 86 15.68 1.82 -3.77
C LEU A 86 16.36 2.99 -4.45
N SER A 87 16.83 3.95 -3.67
CA SER A 87 17.84 4.91 -4.12
C SER A 87 19.25 4.33 -3.86
N ARG A 88 20.18 4.61 -4.77
CA ARG A 88 21.59 4.25 -4.61
C ARG A 88 22.36 5.23 -3.73
N SER A 89 21.83 6.43 -3.55
CA SER A 89 22.49 7.55 -2.84
C SER A 89 21.86 7.85 -1.47
N MET A 90 20.73 7.25 -1.14
CA MET A 90 19.94 7.59 0.04
C MET A 90 19.21 6.36 0.56
N ASP A 91 19.13 6.20 1.89
CA ASP A 91 18.32 5.13 2.47
C ASP A 91 16.81 5.37 2.25
N CYS A 92 16.01 4.30 2.44
CA CYS A 92 14.58 4.35 2.12
C CYS A 92 13.78 5.25 3.07
N GLU A 93 14.20 5.39 4.33
CA GLU A 93 13.52 6.24 5.31
C GLU A 93 13.78 7.72 5.00
N GLN A 94 15.03 8.10 4.77
CA GLN A 94 15.38 9.46 4.37
C GLN A 94 14.67 9.88 3.07
N LEU A 95 14.58 8.97 2.10
CA LEU A 95 13.88 9.26 0.85
C LEU A 95 12.37 9.43 1.08
N ALA A 96 11.76 8.60 1.91
CA ALA A 96 10.35 8.73 2.27
C ALA A 96 10.05 10.04 3.00
N ASP A 97 10.93 10.46 3.92
CA ASP A 97 10.80 11.74 4.63
C ASP A 97 10.84 12.92 3.67
N ARG A 98 11.79 12.94 2.74
CA ARG A 98 11.89 14.00 1.72
C ARG A 98 10.70 14.03 0.75
N LEU A 99 10.11 12.87 0.45
CA LEU A 99 8.87 12.77 -0.33
C LEU A 99 7.68 13.30 0.48
N SER A 100 7.62 12.97 1.78
CA SER A 100 6.58 13.45 2.69
C SER A 100 6.60 14.97 2.83
N GLU A 101 7.77 15.59 2.91
CA GLU A 101 7.93 17.08 2.92
C GLU A 101 7.34 17.74 1.65
N ARG A 102 7.21 16.98 0.56
CA ARG A 102 6.62 17.43 -0.71
C ARG A 102 5.16 16.98 -0.90
N GLY A 103 4.54 16.47 0.18
CA GLY A 103 3.15 16.02 0.16
C GLY A 103 2.93 14.66 -0.52
N ILE A 104 4.00 13.86 -0.73
CA ILE A 104 3.91 12.53 -1.32
C ILE A 104 4.00 11.48 -0.22
N ALA A 105 2.90 10.75 0.00
CA ALA A 105 2.82 9.68 0.98
C ALA A 105 3.29 8.34 0.37
N VAL A 106 4.37 7.81 0.91
CA VAL A 106 4.91 6.49 0.59
C VAL A 106 5.19 5.70 1.87
N ARG A 107 5.58 4.45 1.76
CA ARG A 107 6.03 3.67 2.91
C ARG A 107 7.47 3.21 2.72
N ALA A 108 8.31 3.37 3.75
CA ALA A 108 9.68 2.87 3.79
C ALA A 108 9.82 1.63 4.69
N GLY A 109 10.88 0.86 4.51
CA GLY A 109 11.30 -0.23 5.37
C GLY A 109 10.96 -1.63 4.83
N LEU A 110 10.80 -2.60 5.76
CA LEU A 110 10.68 -4.03 5.44
C LEU A 110 9.23 -4.48 5.15
N HIS A 111 8.24 -3.62 5.32
CA HIS A 111 6.82 -3.90 5.02
C HIS A 111 6.25 -5.18 5.64
N CYS A 112 6.77 -5.60 6.81
CA CYS A 112 6.46 -6.88 7.48
C CYS A 112 6.78 -8.13 6.65
N ALA A 113 7.72 -8.04 5.71
CA ALA A 113 8.08 -9.10 4.77
C ALA A 113 9.61 -9.37 4.75
N PRO A 114 10.25 -9.69 5.89
CA PRO A 114 11.70 -9.84 5.96
C PRO A 114 12.25 -10.90 5.01
N LEU A 115 11.56 -12.01 4.80
CA LEU A 115 11.98 -13.05 3.87
C LEU A 115 11.98 -12.60 2.41
N ALA A 116 11.04 -11.75 2.02
CA ALA A 116 11.02 -11.16 0.68
C ALA A 116 12.20 -10.21 0.49
N HIS A 117 12.53 -9.40 1.51
CA HIS A 117 13.68 -8.50 1.49
C HIS A 117 15.02 -9.27 1.50
N ASP A 118 15.12 -10.39 2.21
CA ASP A 118 16.27 -11.28 2.16
C ASP A 118 16.48 -11.83 0.74
N SER A 119 15.43 -12.40 0.15
CA SER A 119 15.45 -12.93 -1.22
C SER A 119 15.78 -11.87 -2.27
N ALA A 120 15.32 -10.63 -2.09
CA ALA A 120 15.59 -9.52 -2.99
C ALA A 120 16.94 -8.82 -2.76
N GLY A 121 17.67 -9.19 -1.70
CA GLY A 121 18.94 -8.56 -1.30
C GLY A 121 18.76 -7.10 -0.88
N THR A 122 17.70 -6.82 -0.12
CA THR A 122 17.35 -5.47 0.35
C THR A 122 17.38 -5.35 1.88
N LEU A 123 17.85 -6.38 2.58
CA LEU A 123 18.14 -6.28 4.00
C LEU A 123 19.45 -5.52 4.24
N PRO A 124 19.57 -4.86 5.42
CA PRO A 124 18.53 -4.61 6.42
C PRO A 124 17.65 -3.39 6.13
N MET A 125 17.97 -2.63 5.10
CA MET A 125 17.42 -1.28 4.87
C MET A 125 15.96 -1.26 4.39
N GLY A 126 15.50 -2.33 3.72
CA GLY A 126 14.17 -2.32 3.11
C GLY A 126 14.10 -1.54 1.80
N THR A 127 12.90 -1.08 1.43
CA THR A 127 12.64 -0.34 0.18
C THR A 127 11.65 0.81 0.45
N VAL A 128 11.58 1.76 -0.48
CA VAL A 128 10.41 2.65 -0.60
C VAL A 128 9.35 1.92 -1.40
N ARG A 129 8.12 1.89 -0.88
CA ARG A 129 6.95 1.27 -1.53
C ARG A 129 5.92 2.31 -1.88
N VAL A 130 5.54 2.36 -3.14
CA VAL A 130 4.39 3.08 -3.66
C VAL A 130 3.22 2.11 -3.78
N SER A 131 2.04 2.54 -3.38
CA SER A 131 0.80 1.79 -3.54
C SER A 131 -0.23 2.72 -4.16
N VAL A 132 -0.83 2.31 -5.25
CA VAL A 132 -1.92 3.04 -5.91
C VAL A 132 -3.24 2.32 -5.69
N SER A 133 -4.34 3.03 -5.88
CA SER A 133 -5.70 2.54 -5.72
C SER A 133 -6.61 3.12 -6.80
N ALA A 134 -7.88 2.73 -6.78
CA ALA A 134 -8.93 3.27 -7.66
C ALA A 134 -9.11 4.81 -7.57
N PHE A 135 -8.49 5.46 -6.60
CA PHE A 135 -8.58 6.91 -6.39
C PHE A 135 -7.37 7.69 -6.92
N ASN A 136 -6.30 6.99 -7.32
CA ASN A 136 -5.13 7.63 -7.87
C ASN A 136 -5.26 7.87 -9.38
N THR A 137 -4.51 8.86 -9.86
CA THR A 137 -4.50 9.31 -11.24
C THR A 137 -3.08 9.40 -11.78
N GLU A 138 -2.91 9.54 -13.09
CA GLU A 138 -1.61 9.81 -13.71
C GLU A 138 -0.94 11.07 -13.15
N ARG A 139 -1.73 12.06 -12.73
CA ARG A 139 -1.20 13.27 -12.09
C ARG A 139 -0.41 12.95 -10.81
N ASP A 140 -0.88 11.99 -10.01
CA ASP A 140 -0.18 11.59 -8.78
C ASP A 140 1.17 10.94 -9.13
N ILE A 141 1.22 10.17 -10.21
CA ILE A 141 2.47 9.58 -10.72
C ILE A 141 3.44 10.69 -11.16
N VAL A 142 2.95 11.68 -11.91
CA VAL A 142 3.79 12.82 -12.35
C VAL A 142 4.34 13.58 -11.14
N LEU A 143 3.51 13.89 -10.14
CA LEU A 143 3.95 14.57 -8.93
C LEU A 143 5.04 13.79 -8.17
N LEU A 144 4.89 12.48 -8.04
CA LEU A 144 5.93 11.62 -7.44
C LEU A 144 7.24 11.68 -8.25
N LEU A 145 7.17 11.58 -9.57
CA LEU A 145 8.35 11.62 -10.45
C LEU A 145 9.06 12.96 -10.36
N ASP A 146 8.33 14.06 -10.34
CA ASP A 146 8.90 15.40 -10.21
C ASP A 146 9.55 15.60 -8.85
N ALA A 147 8.93 15.11 -7.77
CA ALA A 147 9.50 15.11 -6.44
C ALA A 147 10.82 14.31 -6.38
N LEU A 148 10.85 13.11 -6.96
CA LEU A 148 12.06 12.28 -7.03
C LEU A 148 13.18 12.96 -7.80
N ARG A 149 12.88 13.55 -8.97
CA ARG A 149 13.86 14.29 -9.78
C ARG A 149 14.40 15.51 -9.04
N ALA A 150 13.56 16.23 -8.30
CA ALA A 150 13.98 17.35 -7.47
C ALA A 150 14.92 16.92 -6.35
N ILE A 151 14.58 15.83 -5.63
CA ILE A 151 15.42 15.27 -4.56
C ILE A 151 16.80 14.86 -5.09
N GLN A 152 16.85 14.21 -6.27
CA GLN A 152 18.11 13.78 -6.88
C GLN A 152 19.01 14.96 -7.30
N ARG A 153 18.42 16.12 -7.64
CA ARG A 153 19.17 17.34 -7.98
C ARG A 153 19.64 18.13 -6.75
N GLY A 154 19.27 17.70 -5.54
CA GLY A 154 19.68 18.36 -4.30
C GLY A 154 18.80 19.56 -3.91
N PHE A 155 17.59 19.65 -4.48
CA PHE A 155 16.59 20.68 -4.13
C PHE A 155 15.53 20.16 -3.18
#